data_8c014bc9dbb29fe6d19fa6498d605813
#
_entry.id   8c014bc9dbb29fe6d19fa6498d605813
#
_cell.length_a   1.000
_cell.length_b   1.000
_cell.length_c   1.000
_cell.angle_alpha   90.00
_cell.angle_beta   90.00
_cell.angle_gamma   90.00
#
_symmetry.space_group_name_H-M   'P 1'
#
loop_
_entity.id
_entity.type
_entity.pdbx_description
1 polymer ?
#
loop_
_entity_poly.entity_id
_entity_poly.type
_entity_poly.pdbx_seq_one_letter_code
_entity_poly.pdbx_strand_id
1 'polypeptide(L)'
;MSGGARLRPPSGGMAPPVSATLPDGTQLDLLPLARRIADEHLARHPEELERYGAAVRAWCVHDNQHLLEWAALDLAGAVDFDAQLRWLANVLTSRGYPLASLADDLRTAAAVLRRRPSSDARRALADRLRAAAEALATGD
;
A
#
# COMPACT_ATOMS: atom_id res chain seq x y z
N MET A 1 -1.80 28.15 11.99
CA MET A 1 -2.32 27.07 11.92
C MET A 1 -1.50 26.11 11.49
N SER A 2 -1.55 25.27 11.94
CA SER A 2 -0.79 24.33 11.53
C SER A 2 -1.06 24.08 10.23
N GLY A 3 -0.25 24.32 9.45
CA GLY A 3 -0.39 24.14 8.15
C GLY A 3 -0.84 22.82 7.76
N GLY A 4 -0.70 21.88 8.12
CA GLY A 4 -1.05 20.63 7.59
C GLY A 4 -2.36 20.14 8.14
N ALA A 5 -3.13 19.58 7.34
CA ALA A 5 -4.26 18.85 7.81
C ALA A 5 -3.77 17.67 8.61
N ARG A 6 -3.99 17.68 9.90
CA ARG A 6 -3.67 16.51 10.69
C ARG A 6 -4.65 15.41 10.39
N LEU A 7 -4.14 14.26 10.08
CA LEU A 7 -4.98 13.09 9.82
C LEU A 7 -5.54 12.56 11.13
N ARG A 8 -6.77 12.10 11.07
CA ARG A 8 -7.34 11.30 12.15
C ARG A 8 -7.02 9.83 11.89
N PRO A 9 -6.84 9.03 12.92
CA PRO A 9 -6.66 7.59 12.71
C PRO A 9 -7.83 6.98 11.96
N PRO A 10 -7.60 5.90 11.20
CA PRO A 10 -8.70 5.19 10.54
C PRO A 10 -9.72 4.72 11.57
N SER A 11 -11.01 4.99 11.29
CA SER A 11 -12.08 4.59 12.18
C SER A 11 -13.36 4.43 11.40
N GLY A 12 -14.23 3.56 11.85
CA GLY A 12 -15.49 3.31 11.18
C GLY A 12 -15.32 2.57 9.86
N GLY A 13 -16.39 2.42 9.12
CA GLY A 13 -16.35 1.76 7.84
C GLY A 13 -15.98 0.29 7.93
N MET A 14 -15.56 -0.27 6.80
CA MET A 14 -15.18 -1.67 6.74
C MET A 14 -13.77 -1.86 7.29
N ALA A 15 -13.60 -2.84 8.17
CA ALA A 15 -12.28 -3.15 8.69
C ALA A 15 -11.36 -3.59 7.55
N PRO A 16 -10.07 -3.19 7.58
CA PRO A 16 -9.15 -3.64 6.55
C PRO A 16 -8.89 -5.15 6.65
N PRO A 17 -8.54 -5.79 5.53
CA PRO A 17 -8.28 -7.22 5.53
C PRO A 17 -7.03 -7.56 6.33
N VAL A 18 -7.04 -8.70 7.01
CA VAL A 18 -5.89 -9.17 7.80
C VAL A 18 -5.16 -10.33 7.14
N SER A 19 -5.74 -10.93 6.12
CA SER A 19 -5.11 -12.02 5.38
C SER A 19 -5.49 -11.97 3.92
N ALA A 20 -4.64 -12.55 3.08
CA ALA A 20 -4.91 -12.72 1.66
C ALA A 20 -4.38 -14.08 1.24
N THR A 21 -5.03 -14.69 0.24
CA THR A 21 -4.61 -15.99 -0.31
C THR A 21 -4.07 -15.75 -1.71
N LEU A 22 -2.85 -16.23 -1.95
CA LEU A 22 -2.24 -16.16 -3.27
C LEU A 22 -2.74 -17.32 -4.14
N PRO A 23 -2.58 -17.24 -5.48
CA PRO A 23 -3.11 -18.27 -6.37
C PRO A 23 -2.60 -19.69 -6.09
N ASP A 24 -1.42 -19.84 -5.50
CA ASP A 24 -0.88 -21.16 -5.15
C ASP A 24 -1.38 -21.67 -3.79
N GLY A 25 -2.29 -20.94 -3.15
CA GLY A 25 -2.81 -21.29 -1.83
C GLY A 25 -2.03 -20.71 -0.66
N THR A 26 -0.91 -20.04 -0.93
CA THR A 26 -0.13 -19.40 0.14
C THR A 26 -0.97 -18.33 0.83
N GLN A 27 -1.01 -18.38 2.16
CA GLN A 27 -1.69 -17.36 2.95
C GLN A 27 -0.69 -16.30 3.37
N LEU A 28 -1.07 -15.03 3.24
CA LEU A 28 -0.28 -13.91 3.72
C LEU A 28 -0.95 -13.31 4.93
N ASP A 29 -0.17 -13.05 5.96
CA ASP A 29 -0.62 -12.30 7.12
C ASP A 29 -0.36 -10.82 6.82
N LEU A 30 -1.41 -10.08 6.51
CA LEU A 30 -1.28 -8.74 5.96
C LEU A 30 -0.86 -7.70 6.96
N LEU A 31 -1.25 -7.84 8.23
CA LEU A 31 -0.97 -6.80 9.21
C LEU A 31 0.52 -6.64 9.50
N PRO A 32 1.29 -7.70 9.78
CA PRO A 32 2.73 -7.55 9.96
C PRO A 32 3.43 -7.03 8.71
N LEU A 33 3.00 -7.46 7.52
CA LEU A 33 3.56 -6.95 6.27
C LEU A 33 3.28 -5.46 6.11
N ALA A 34 2.04 -5.05 6.34
CA ALA A 34 1.64 -3.65 6.20
C ALA A 34 2.38 -2.75 7.19
N ARG A 35 2.59 -3.24 8.41
CA ARG A 35 3.36 -2.49 9.42
C ARG A 35 4.80 -2.30 8.98
N ARG A 36 5.42 -3.34 8.45
CA ARG A 36 6.79 -3.25 7.97
C ARG A 36 6.90 -2.30 6.79
N ILE A 37 5.98 -2.38 5.86
CA ILE A 37 5.94 -1.47 4.71
C ILE A 37 5.80 -0.04 5.18
N ALA A 38 4.88 0.23 6.10
CA ALA A 38 4.66 1.57 6.62
C ALA A 38 5.92 2.12 7.31
N ASP A 39 6.57 1.30 8.14
CA ASP A 39 7.76 1.74 8.85
C ASP A 39 8.90 2.06 7.88
N GLU A 40 9.08 1.25 6.85
CA GLU A 40 10.14 1.49 5.87
C GLU A 40 9.82 2.69 4.96
N HIS A 41 8.57 2.83 4.58
CA HIS A 41 8.15 3.99 3.80
C HIS A 41 8.38 5.29 4.56
N LEU A 42 7.95 5.33 5.81
CA LEU A 42 8.09 6.54 6.64
C LEU A 42 9.54 6.82 7.02
N ALA A 43 10.38 5.78 7.10
CA ALA A 43 11.81 6.00 7.32
C ALA A 43 12.46 6.71 6.13
N ARG A 44 11.96 6.46 4.91
CA ARG A 44 12.44 7.15 3.72
C ARG A 44 11.76 8.50 3.51
N HIS A 45 10.58 8.70 4.08
CA HIS A 45 9.78 9.90 3.91
C HIS A 45 9.43 10.49 5.28
N PRO A 46 10.44 10.90 6.08
CA PRO A 46 10.16 11.43 7.42
C PRO A 46 9.32 12.70 7.37
N GLU A 47 9.36 13.42 6.25
CA GLU A 47 8.53 14.62 6.08
C GLU A 47 7.03 14.31 6.17
N GLU A 48 6.62 13.07 5.91
CA GLU A 48 5.20 12.72 5.99
C GLU A 48 4.68 12.75 7.43
N LEU A 49 5.52 12.34 8.38
CA LEU A 49 5.15 12.47 9.79
C LEU A 49 4.99 13.91 10.21
N GLU A 50 5.85 14.79 9.73
CA GLU A 50 5.75 16.22 10.02
C GLU A 50 4.52 16.82 9.38
N ARG A 51 4.26 16.48 8.13
CA ARG A 51 3.18 17.10 7.35
C ARG A 51 1.80 16.62 7.78
N TYR A 52 1.65 15.33 8.05
CA TYR A 52 0.34 14.72 8.30
C TYR A 52 0.10 14.34 9.76
N GLY A 53 1.14 14.35 10.59
CA GLY A 53 1.04 13.98 11.99
C GLY A 53 1.16 12.49 12.24
N ALA A 54 1.07 12.10 13.50
CA ALA A 54 1.33 10.71 13.92
C ALA A 54 0.35 9.71 13.30
N ALA A 55 -0.86 10.13 12.97
CA ALA A 55 -1.86 9.24 12.38
C ALA A 55 -1.47 8.74 10.99
N VAL A 56 -0.47 9.34 10.32
CA VAL A 56 -0.07 8.91 8.99
C VAL A 56 0.40 7.45 8.99
N ARG A 57 1.04 7.00 10.06
CA ARG A 57 1.47 5.60 10.14
C ARG A 57 0.28 4.65 10.14
N ALA A 58 -0.74 4.95 10.94
CA ALA A 58 -1.95 4.12 10.99
C ALA A 58 -2.65 4.08 9.63
N TRP A 59 -2.72 5.20 8.93
CA TRP A 59 -3.28 5.24 7.58
C TRP A 59 -2.44 4.46 6.59
N CYS A 60 -1.12 4.55 6.68
CA CYS A 60 -0.22 3.80 5.79
C CYS A 60 -0.40 2.29 5.99
N VAL A 61 -0.49 1.84 7.24
CA VAL A 61 -0.77 0.43 7.54
C VAL A 61 -2.12 0.02 6.94
N HIS A 62 -3.17 0.80 7.22
CA HIS A 62 -4.52 0.54 6.73
C HIS A 62 -4.55 0.43 5.20
N ASP A 63 -3.95 1.39 4.52
CA ASP A 63 -3.96 1.41 3.06
C ASP A 63 -3.16 0.24 2.48
N ASN A 64 -2.04 -0.11 3.10
CA ASN A 64 -1.25 -1.24 2.62
C ASN A 64 -1.96 -2.58 2.81
N GLN A 65 -2.77 -2.73 3.85
CA GLN A 65 -3.59 -3.93 3.98
C GLN A 65 -4.53 -4.08 2.78
N HIS A 66 -5.17 -3.00 2.36
CA HIS A 66 -6.04 -3.02 1.18
C HIS A 66 -5.25 -3.22 -0.11
N LEU A 67 -4.14 -2.53 -0.27
CA LEU A 67 -3.33 -2.63 -1.49
C LEU A 67 -2.82 -4.06 -1.70
N LEU A 68 -2.35 -4.71 -0.65
CA LEU A 68 -1.87 -6.08 -0.73
C LEU A 68 -2.99 -7.05 -1.09
N GLU A 69 -4.17 -6.88 -0.49
CA GLU A 69 -5.31 -7.74 -0.82
C GLU A 69 -5.77 -7.53 -2.26
N TRP A 70 -5.90 -6.28 -2.69
CA TRP A 70 -6.33 -6.00 -4.05
C TRP A 70 -5.37 -6.60 -5.08
N ALA A 71 -4.07 -6.47 -4.84
CA ALA A 71 -3.08 -7.04 -5.75
C ALA A 71 -3.13 -8.57 -5.76
N ALA A 72 -3.34 -9.20 -4.60
CA ALA A 72 -3.49 -10.66 -4.52
C ALA A 72 -4.74 -11.11 -5.25
N LEU A 73 -5.85 -10.39 -5.10
CA LEU A 73 -7.10 -10.70 -5.81
C LEU A 73 -6.95 -10.49 -7.33
N ASP A 74 -6.18 -9.49 -7.73
CA ASP A 74 -5.89 -9.26 -9.15
C ASP A 74 -5.15 -10.46 -9.75
N LEU A 75 -4.17 -11.01 -9.04
CA LEU A 75 -3.45 -12.20 -9.51
C LEU A 75 -4.38 -13.39 -9.68
N ALA A 76 -5.45 -13.45 -8.89
CA ALA A 76 -6.46 -14.51 -9.00
C ALA A 76 -7.54 -14.17 -10.04
N GLY A 77 -7.46 -13.02 -10.68
CA GLY A 77 -8.45 -12.58 -11.67
C GLY A 77 -9.76 -12.08 -11.09
N ALA A 78 -9.80 -11.83 -9.77
CA ALA A 78 -11.04 -11.44 -9.10
C ALA A 78 -11.27 -9.92 -9.02
N VAL A 79 -10.20 -9.13 -9.18
CA VAL A 79 -10.26 -7.67 -9.05
C VAL A 79 -9.34 -7.05 -10.08
N ASP A 80 -9.69 -5.89 -10.58
CA ASP A 80 -8.79 -5.07 -11.41
C ASP A 80 -8.01 -4.14 -10.49
N PHE A 81 -6.78 -4.50 -10.18
CA PHE A 81 -5.94 -3.73 -9.27
C PHE A 81 -5.70 -2.31 -9.78
N ASP A 82 -5.47 -2.17 -11.08
CA ASP A 82 -5.22 -0.83 -11.65
C ASP A 82 -6.40 0.10 -11.45
N ALA A 83 -7.63 -0.42 -11.58
CA ALA A 83 -8.83 0.38 -11.36
C ALA A 83 -8.95 0.79 -9.88
N GLN A 84 -8.72 -0.14 -8.97
CA GLN A 84 -8.76 0.16 -7.54
C GLN A 84 -7.69 1.17 -7.16
N LEU A 85 -6.50 1.01 -7.73
CA LEU A 85 -5.38 1.91 -7.44
C LEU A 85 -5.66 3.32 -7.98
N ARG A 86 -6.26 3.44 -9.16
CA ARG A 86 -6.63 4.76 -9.70
C ARG A 86 -7.63 5.46 -8.78
N TRP A 87 -8.60 4.70 -8.26
CA TRP A 87 -9.55 5.26 -7.30
C TRP A 87 -8.84 5.78 -6.06
N LEU A 88 -7.95 4.96 -5.48
CA LEU A 88 -7.20 5.37 -4.29
C LEU A 88 -6.30 6.57 -4.59
N ALA A 89 -5.63 6.57 -5.73
CA ALA A 89 -4.77 7.68 -6.13
C ALA A 89 -5.56 8.98 -6.22
N ASN A 90 -6.76 8.93 -6.79
CA ASN A 90 -7.61 10.12 -6.86
C ASN A 90 -8.03 10.62 -5.48
N VAL A 91 -8.38 9.71 -4.57
CA VAL A 91 -8.71 10.06 -3.18
C VAL A 91 -7.52 10.73 -2.51
N LEU A 92 -6.34 10.13 -2.62
CA LEU A 92 -5.15 10.64 -1.94
C LEU A 92 -4.70 11.97 -2.53
N THR A 93 -4.69 12.11 -3.85
CA THR A 93 -4.26 13.37 -4.47
C THR A 93 -5.24 14.51 -4.16
N SER A 94 -6.53 14.21 -4.05
CA SER A 94 -7.51 15.22 -3.66
C SER A 94 -7.28 15.72 -2.23
N ARG A 95 -6.58 14.95 -1.41
CA ARG A 95 -6.21 15.32 -0.05
C ARG A 95 -4.79 15.87 0.04
N GLY A 96 -4.13 16.08 -1.09
CA GLY A 96 -2.78 16.63 -1.13
C GLY A 96 -1.67 15.61 -0.92
N TYR A 97 -1.97 14.32 -0.95
CA TYR A 97 -0.93 13.30 -0.82
C TYR A 97 -0.28 13.08 -2.19
N PRO A 98 1.05 13.21 -2.31
CA PRO A 98 1.69 13.13 -3.63
C PRO A 98 1.61 11.74 -4.24
N LEU A 99 1.34 11.70 -5.54
CA LEU A 99 1.29 10.45 -6.28
C LEU A 99 2.63 9.72 -6.22
N ALA A 100 3.74 10.47 -6.22
CA ALA A 100 5.07 9.89 -6.12
C ALA A 100 5.27 9.13 -4.80
N SER A 101 4.64 9.59 -3.72
CA SER A 101 4.70 8.89 -2.44
C SER A 101 3.94 7.57 -2.48
N LEU A 102 2.79 7.55 -3.15
CA LEU A 102 2.05 6.30 -3.34
C LEU A 102 2.85 5.30 -4.17
N ALA A 103 3.46 5.77 -5.27
CA ALA A 103 4.31 4.91 -6.09
C ALA A 103 5.47 4.33 -5.27
N ASP A 104 6.08 5.15 -4.42
CA ASP A 104 7.20 4.72 -3.60
C ASP A 104 6.77 3.70 -2.54
N ASP A 105 5.56 3.88 -1.98
CA ASP A 105 4.99 2.90 -1.05
C ASP A 105 4.81 1.53 -1.73
N LEU A 106 4.34 1.52 -2.96
CA LEU A 106 4.18 0.27 -3.71
C LEU A 106 5.53 -0.40 -3.99
N ARG A 107 6.57 0.38 -4.28
CA ARG A 107 7.93 -0.15 -4.45
C ARG A 107 8.46 -0.75 -3.15
N THR A 108 8.19 -0.09 -2.04
CA THR A 108 8.58 -0.60 -0.72
C THR A 108 7.85 -1.91 -0.42
N ALA A 109 6.56 -1.98 -0.73
CA ALA A 109 5.79 -3.21 -0.57
C ALA A 109 6.39 -4.35 -1.39
N ALA A 110 6.74 -4.08 -2.64
CA ALA A 110 7.38 -5.08 -3.50
C ALA A 110 8.68 -5.58 -2.89
N ALA A 111 9.52 -4.68 -2.39
CA ALA A 111 10.79 -5.04 -1.78
C ALA A 111 10.59 -5.92 -0.53
N VAL A 112 9.61 -5.58 0.32
CA VAL A 112 9.32 -6.37 1.51
C VAL A 112 8.88 -7.78 1.13
N LEU A 113 8.02 -7.91 0.11
CA LEU A 113 7.54 -9.22 -0.32
C LEU A 113 8.63 -10.10 -0.93
N ARG A 114 9.68 -9.51 -1.46
CA ARG A 114 10.81 -10.28 -2.02
C ARG A 114 11.75 -10.81 -0.96
N ARG A 115 11.64 -10.36 0.27
CA ARG A 115 12.48 -10.85 1.37
C ARG A 115 12.01 -12.22 1.81
N ARG A 116 12.87 -12.93 2.51
CA ARG A 116 12.56 -14.28 2.99
C ARG A 116 11.40 -14.28 3.99
N PRO A 117 10.55 -15.30 3.99
CA PRO A 117 10.61 -16.41 3.04
C PRO A 117 10.12 -15.99 1.66
N SER A 118 10.83 -16.38 0.63
CA SER A 118 10.48 -16.04 -0.74
C SER A 118 9.78 -17.22 -1.40
N SER A 119 8.87 -16.97 -2.32
CA SER A 119 8.22 -17.96 -3.12
C SER A 119 7.87 -17.36 -4.46
N ASP A 120 7.58 -18.21 -5.44
CA ASP A 120 7.16 -17.72 -6.76
C ASP A 120 5.91 -16.85 -6.65
N ALA A 121 4.96 -17.24 -5.80
CA ALA A 121 3.73 -16.48 -5.61
C ALA A 121 4.00 -15.11 -4.99
N ARG A 122 4.89 -15.04 -4.00
CA ARG A 122 5.26 -13.75 -3.41
C ARG A 122 6.00 -12.87 -4.41
N ARG A 123 6.86 -13.46 -5.24
CA ARG A 123 7.55 -12.68 -6.27
C ARG A 123 6.58 -12.16 -7.33
N ALA A 124 5.59 -12.97 -7.70
CA ALA A 124 4.55 -12.52 -8.64
C ALA A 124 3.76 -11.34 -8.06
N LEU A 125 3.44 -11.40 -6.78
CA LEU A 125 2.76 -10.29 -6.10
C LEU A 125 3.64 -9.04 -6.07
N ALA A 126 4.92 -9.20 -5.76
CA ALA A 126 5.87 -8.10 -5.77
C ALA A 126 5.98 -7.46 -7.16
N ASP A 127 6.04 -8.29 -8.20
CA ASP A 127 6.11 -7.80 -9.58
C ASP A 127 4.85 -7.02 -9.94
N ARG A 128 3.68 -7.50 -9.49
CA ARG A 128 2.43 -6.78 -9.75
C ARG A 128 2.40 -5.41 -9.10
N LEU A 129 2.84 -5.33 -7.86
CA LEU A 129 2.92 -4.06 -7.14
C LEU A 129 3.91 -3.10 -7.79
N ARG A 130 5.05 -3.62 -8.22
CA ARG A 130 6.07 -2.80 -8.86
C ARG A 130 5.61 -2.26 -10.21
N ALA A 131 4.93 -3.08 -11.00
CA ALA A 131 4.37 -2.63 -12.27
C ALA A 131 3.35 -1.52 -12.06
N ALA A 132 2.53 -1.63 -11.03
CA ALA A 132 1.57 -0.58 -10.68
C ALA A 132 2.28 0.71 -10.26
N ALA A 133 3.37 0.60 -9.51
CA ALA A 133 4.15 1.77 -9.10
C ALA A 133 4.71 2.51 -10.33
N GLU A 134 5.20 1.76 -11.30
CA GLU A 134 5.76 2.36 -12.51
C GLU A 134 4.69 3.01 -13.36
N ALA A 135 3.51 2.41 -13.45
CA ALA A 135 2.38 3.01 -14.17
C ALA A 135 1.96 4.33 -13.53
N LEU A 136 1.92 4.40 -12.19
CA LEU A 136 1.64 5.65 -11.50
C LEU A 136 2.71 6.71 -11.78
N ALA A 137 3.96 6.31 -11.76
CA ALA A 137 5.06 7.24 -11.95
C ALA A 137 5.09 7.84 -13.36
N THR A 138 4.60 7.09 -14.36
CA THR A 138 4.54 7.58 -15.74
C THR A 138 3.24 8.32 -16.04
N GLY A 139 2.29 8.34 -15.12
CA GLY A 139 1.03 9.01 -15.33
C GLY A 139 0.03 8.22 -16.17
N ASP A 140 0.29 6.96 -16.39
CA ASP A 140 -0.59 6.13 -17.22
C ASP A 140 -1.78 5.57 -16.46
#